data_61b24f7b41e16bc759697ff2bba905c8
#
_entry.id   61b24f7b41e16bc759697ff2bba905c8
#
_cell.length_a   1.000
_cell.length_b   1.000
_cell.length_c   1.000
_cell.angle_alpha   90.00
_cell.angle_beta   90.00
_cell.angle_gamma   90.00
#
_symmetry.space_group_name_H-M   'P 1'
#
loop_
_entity.id
_entity.type
_entity.pdbx_description
1 polymer ?
#
loop_
_entity_poly.entity_id
_entity_poly.type
_entity_poly.pdbx_seq_one_letter_code
_entity_poly.pdbx_strand_id
1 'polypeptide(L)'
;MVKEKINSDIDTLTRLNKLFPMITKERKAVLITGHRRENFGDGFERICQSIQQLAAENPNVDFIYPVHLNPKVQRPVHNLLSGRINIHLIPPQGYVEFVYLMLNCDIILTDSGGIQEEAPALGKPVLVMRDTTERPEAVSAGTVILVGTDVEKIVSSVNELLYNEHEYEKMSLAHNPYGDGNSVSKIISILLGEM
;
A
#
# COMPACT_ATOMS: atom_id res chain seq x y z
N MET A 1 15.94 9.81 3.69
CA MET A 1 16.43 8.67 4.53
C MET A 1 16.37 7.33 3.79
N VAL A 2 15.38 6.40 3.99
CA VAL A 2 15.39 5.10 3.28
C VAL A 2 15.14 5.26 1.79
N LYS A 3 14.19 6.09 1.38
CA LYS A 3 13.92 6.44 -0.03
C LYS A 3 15.18 6.99 -0.72
N GLU A 4 15.88 7.90 -0.10
CA GLU A 4 17.12 8.46 -0.62
C GLU A 4 18.21 7.40 -0.73
N LYS A 5 18.37 6.55 0.29
CA LYS A 5 19.32 5.45 0.27
C LYS A 5 19.04 4.46 -0.87
N ILE A 6 17.77 4.10 -1.10
CA ILE A 6 17.37 3.22 -2.20
C ILE A 6 17.75 3.86 -3.55
N ASN A 7 17.49 5.16 -3.71
CA ASN A 7 17.72 5.85 -4.99
C ASN A 7 19.21 6.19 -5.24
N SER A 8 20.03 6.29 -4.21
CA SER A 8 21.45 6.67 -4.33
C SER A 8 22.40 5.46 -4.35
N ASP A 9 21.96 4.29 -3.89
CA ASP A 9 22.79 3.08 -3.83
C ASP A 9 22.43 2.13 -4.98
N ILE A 10 23.28 2.13 -6.02
CA ILE A 10 23.10 1.33 -7.24
C ILE A 10 23.04 -0.17 -6.94
N ASP A 11 23.85 -0.64 -5.99
CA ASP A 11 23.88 -2.07 -5.64
C ASP A 11 22.58 -2.49 -4.96
N THR A 12 22.07 -1.68 -4.03
CA THR A 12 20.77 -1.88 -3.39
C THR A 12 19.65 -1.87 -4.43
N LEU A 13 19.64 -0.89 -5.34
CA LEU A 13 18.61 -0.79 -6.38
C LEU A 13 18.64 -2.00 -7.33
N THR A 14 19.84 -2.41 -7.76
CA THR A 14 20.01 -3.59 -8.63
C THR A 14 19.52 -4.87 -7.94
N ARG A 15 19.84 -5.04 -6.65
CA ARG A 15 19.36 -6.17 -5.85
C ARG A 15 17.82 -6.17 -5.75
N LEU A 16 17.21 -5.02 -5.49
CA LEU A 16 15.75 -4.90 -5.34
C LEU A 16 15.01 -5.12 -6.66
N ASN A 17 15.52 -4.60 -7.78
CA ASN A 17 14.98 -4.85 -9.11
C ASN A 17 15.01 -6.36 -9.45
N LYS A 18 16.09 -7.05 -9.08
CA LYS A 18 16.20 -8.50 -9.28
C LYS A 18 15.27 -9.31 -8.36
N LEU A 19 15.02 -8.81 -7.14
CA LEU A 19 14.14 -9.45 -6.17
C LEU A 19 12.66 -9.32 -6.56
N PHE A 20 12.29 -8.22 -7.21
CA PHE A 20 10.91 -7.90 -7.59
C PHE A 20 10.77 -7.69 -9.11
N PRO A 21 10.99 -8.74 -9.93
CA PRO A 21 10.95 -8.62 -11.39
C PRO A 21 9.56 -8.28 -11.95
N MET A 22 8.49 -8.43 -11.14
CA MET A 22 7.14 -8.02 -11.49
C MET A 22 6.94 -6.50 -11.44
N ILE A 23 7.82 -5.76 -10.79
CA ILE A 23 7.79 -4.30 -10.80
C ILE A 23 8.43 -3.81 -12.08
N THR A 24 7.60 -3.34 -13.03
CA THR A 24 8.05 -2.78 -14.31
C THR A 24 7.43 -1.40 -14.52
N LYS A 25 7.96 -0.63 -15.48
CA LYS A 25 7.40 0.68 -15.82
C LYS A 25 6.19 0.59 -16.77
N GLU A 26 6.02 -0.56 -17.39
CA GLU A 26 4.98 -0.80 -18.40
C GLU A 26 3.64 -1.21 -17.78
N ARG A 27 3.66 -1.65 -16.52
CA ARG A 27 2.48 -2.17 -15.84
C ARG A 27 2.25 -1.42 -14.53
N LYS A 28 0.99 -1.06 -14.28
CA LYS A 28 0.58 -0.55 -12.96
C LYS A 28 0.63 -1.68 -11.93
N ALA A 29 0.89 -1.31 -10.69
CA ALA A 29 0.96 -2.27 -9.59
C ALA A 29 0.16 -1.80 -8.36
N VAL A 30 -0.55 -2.74 -7.73
CA VAL A 30 -1.26 -2.55 -6.46
C VAL A 30 -0.54 -3.34 -5.38
N LEU A 31 -0.03 -2.66 -4.36
CA LEU A 31 0.56 -3.30 -3.19
C LEU A 31 -0.52 -3.63 -2.17
N ILE A 32 -0.60 -4.88 -1.73
CA ILE A 32 -1.62 -5.36 -0.80
C ILE A 32 -0.96 -5.76 0.52
N THR A 33 -1.53 -5.33 1.64
CA THR A 33 -1.17 -5.85 2.95
C THR A 33 -2.43 -6.03 3.80
N GLY A 34 -2.62 -7.22 4.37
CA GLY A 34 -3.78 -7.51 5.21
C GLY A 34 -3.43 -8.60 6.23
N HIS A 35 -3.64 -8.30 7.50
CA HIS A 35 -3.36 -9.23 8.60
C HIS A 35 -4.11 -8.90 9.90
N ARG A 36 -4.96 -7.87 9.91
CA ARG A 36 -5.69 -7.44 11.11
C ARG A 36 -6.70 -8.50 11.56
N ARG A 37 -6.71 -8.75 12.86
CA ARG A 37 -7.56 -9.79 13.47
C ARG A 37 -9.04 -9.50 13.32
N GLU A 38 -9.42 -8.24 13.26
CA GLU A 38 -10.82 -7.80 13.08
C GLU A 38 -11.42 -8.26 11.74
N ASN A 39 -10.57 -8.48 10.72
CA ASN A 39 -11.00 -8.94 9.41
C ASN A 39 -11.06 -10.47 9.28
N PHE A 40 -10.56 -11.26 10.26
CA PHE A 40 -10.48 -12.72 10.13
C PHE A 40 -11.85 -13.37 9.94
N GLY A 41 -11.92 -14.42 9.13
CA GLY A 41 -13.15 -15.07 8.70
C GLY A 41 -13.72 -14.40 7.44
N ASP A 42 -15.02 -14.18 7.43
CA ASP A 42 -15.77 -13.70 6.25
C ASP A 42 -15.24 -12.37 5.68
N GLY A 43 -14.79 -11.46 6.55
CA GLY A 43 -14.20 -10.19 6.12
C GLY A 43 -12.94 -10.41 5.29
N PHE A 44 -12.07 -11.32 5.71
CA PHE A 44 -10.84 -11.62 5.01
C PHE A 44 -11.09 -12.41 3.70
N GLU A 45 -12.11 -13.26 3.68
CA GLU A 45 -12.53 -13.94 2.46
C GLU A 45 -13.06 -12.95 1.43
N ARG A 46 -13.88 -11.95 1.84
CA ARG A 46 -14.33 -10.87 0.95
C ARG A 46 -13.17 -10.04 0.40
N ILE A 47 -12.16 -9.73 1.21
CA ILE A 47 -10.93 -9.08 0.73
C ILE A 47 -10.25 -9.91 -0.35
N CYS A 48 -10.09 -11.22 -0.13
CA CYS A 48 -9.51 -12.11 -1.15
C CYS A 48 -10.37 -12.20 -2.42
N GLN A 49 -11.69 -12.23 -2.28
CA GLN A 49 -12.62 -12.19 -3.43
C GLN A 49 -12.48 -10.90 -4.22
N SER A 50 -12.35 -9.75 -3.54
CA SER A 50 -12.11 -8.46 -4.20
C SER A 50 -10.82 -8.45 -5.00
N ILE A 51 -9.72 -8.95 -4.43
CA ILE A 51 -8.42 -9.06 -5.11
C ILE A 51 -8.52 -10.02 -6.32
N GLN A 52 -9.25 -11.12 -6.16
CA GLN A 52 -9.49 -12.08 -7.24
C GLN A 52 -10.25 -11.45 -8.41
N GLN A 53 -11.29 -10.68 -8.12
CA GLN A 53 -12.09 -9.97 -9.10
C GLN A 53 -11.27 -8.89 -9.80
N LEU A 54 -10.56 -8.04 -9.03
CA LEU A 54 -9.66 -7.02 -9.55
C LEU A 54 -8.62 -7.58 -10.51
N ALA A 55 -8.00 -8.70 -10.15
CA ALA A 55 -6.99 -9.34 -11.00
C ALA A 55 -7.59 -9.89 -12.31
N ALA A 56 -8.83 -10.39 -12.28
CA ALA A 56 -9.54 -10.86 -13.47
C ALA A 56 -9.95 -9.71 -14.39
N GLU A 57 -10.43 -8.61 -13.82
CA GLU A 57 -10.85 -7.41 -14.58
C GLU A 57 -9.67 -6.62 -15.13
N ASN A 58 -8.49 -6.72 -14.50
CA ASN A 58 -7.30 -5.92 -14.80
C ASN A 58 -6.07 -6.80 -15.14
N PRO A 59 -6.06 -7.52 -16.28
CA PRO A 59 -4.98 -8.45 -16.62
C PRO A 59 -3.62 -7.77 -16.82
N ASN A 60 -3.60 -6.45 -17.05
CA ASN A 60 -2.39 -5.65 -17.23
C ASN A 60 -1.93 -4.92 -15.96
N VAL A 61 -2.53 -5.21 -14.81
CA VAL A 61 -2.14 -4.67 -13.50
C VAL A 61 -1.59 -5.81 -12.66
N ASP A 62 -0.49 -5.58 -11.96
CA ASP A 62 0.11 -6.54 -11.05
C ASP A 62 -0.33 -6.29 -9.59
N PHE A 63 -0.77 -7.33 -8.92
CA PHE A 63 -1.21 -7.31 -7.53
C PHE A 63 -0.15 -8.00 -6.67
N ILE A 64 0.58 -7.24 -5.86
CA ILE A 64 1.71 -7.73 -5.07
C ILE A 64 1.30 -7.85 -3.62
N TYR A 65 1.34 -9.05 -3.08
CA TYR A 65 0.90 -9.31 -1.72
C TYR A 65 1.98 -9.99 -0.88
N PRO A 66 2.75 -9.23 -0.07
CA PRO A 66 3.57 -9.80 0.99
C PRO A 66 2.68 -10.47 2.04
N VAL A 67 2.60 -11.81 2.01
CA VAL A 67 1.64 -12.59 2.81
C VAL A 67 2.15 -12.78 4.23
N HIS A 68 1.39 -12.28 5.20
CA HIS A 68 1.72 -12.45 6.62
C HIS A 68 1.72 -13.92 7.04
N LEU A 69 2.67 -14.33 7.91
CA LEU A 69 2.89 -15.74 8.29
C LEU A 69 1.77 -16.36 9.14
N ASN A 70 0.81 -15.59 9.62
CA ASN A 70 -0.32 -16.12 10.37
C ASN A 70 -1.15 -17.09 9.51
N PRO A 71 -1.40 -18.35 9.96
CA PRO A 71 -2.19 -19.32 9.20
C PRO A 71 -3.59 -18.85 8.83
N LYS A 72 -4.19 -17.96 9.64
CA LYS A 72 -5.51 -17.35 9.35
C LYS A 72 -5.46 -16.36 8.17
N VAL A 73 -4.27 -15.91 7.78
CA VAL A 73 -4.03 -15.11 6.58
C VAL A 73 -3.60 -16.01 5.42
N GLN A 74 -2.59 -16.86 5.66
CA GLN A 74 -2.03 -17.71 4.61
C GLN A 74 -3.06 -18.61 3.94
N ARG A 75 -3.90 -19.30 4.73
CA ARG A 75 -4.86 -20.27 4.19
C ARG A 75 -5.83 -19.65 3.19
N PRO A 76 -6.62 -18.62 3.52
CA PRO A 76 -7.54 -18.00 2.55
C PRO A 76 -6.80 -17.36 1.38
N VAL A 77 -5.66 -16.69 1.61
CA VAL A 77 -4.85 -16.08 0.53
C VAL A 77 -4.39 -17.12 -0.47
N HIS A 78 -3.75 -18.20 -0.02
CA HIS A 78 -3.28 -19.23 -0.95
C HIS A 78 -4.43 -19.98 -1.63
N ASN A 79 -5.52 -20.26 -0.92
CA ASN A 79 -6.66 -20.97 -1.49
C ASN A 79 -7.37 -20.17 -2.60
N LEU A 80 -7.52 -18.84 -2.42
CA LEU A 80 -8.31 -18.01 -3.30
C LEU A 80 -7.49 -17.28 -4.36
N LEU A 81 -6.21 -17.01 -4.10
CA LEU A 81 -5.40 -16.12 -4.93
C LEU A 81 -4.27 -16.84 -5.68
N SER A 82 -3.88 -18.06 -5.29
CA SER A 82 -2.80 -18.79 -5.98
C SER A 82 -3.13 -19.12 -7.44
N GLY A 83 -2.08 -19.22 -8.26
CA GLY A 83 -2.20 -19.66 -9.66
C GLY A 83 -2.70 -18.58 -10.64
N ARG A 84 -2.85 -17.34 -10.21
CA ARG A 84 -3.16 -16.22 -11.10
C ARG A 84 -1.91 -15.52 -11.55
N ILE A 85 -1.86 -15.21 -12.84
CA ILE A 85 -0.62 -14.75 -13.49
C ILE A 85 -0.16 -13.38 -13.01
N ASN A 86 -1.11 -12.52 -12.63
CA ASN A 86 -0.88 -11.15 -12.18
C ASN A 86 -1.10 -10.94 -10.67
N ILE A 87 -1.18 -12.03 -9.89
CA ILE A 87 -1.15 -11.97 -8.42
C ILE A 87 0.15 -12.59 -7.93
N HIS A 88 0.99 -11.78 -7.31
CA HIS A 88 2.30 -12.16 -6.80
C HIS A 88 2.26 -12.31 -5.28
N LEU A 89 2.06 -13.55 -4.82
CA LEU A 89 2.12 -13.87 -3.38
C LEU A 89 3.59 -14.05 -3.00
N ILE A 90 4.12 -13.14 -2.21
CA ILE A 90 5.53 -13.14 -1.79
C ILE A 90 5.65 -13.29 -0.27
N PRO A 91 6.79 -13.77 0.25
CA PRO A 91 7.04 -13.77 1.69
C PRO A 91 6.96 -12.37 2.31
N PRO A 92 6.77 -12.24 3.65
CA PRO A 92 6.93 -10.97 4.33
C PRO A 92 8.30 -10.35 4.03
N GLN A 93 8.32 -9.04 3.84
CA GLN A 93 9.51 -8.31 3.41
C GLN A 93 10.14 -7.54 4.57
N GLY A 94 11.46 -7.32 4.50
CA GLY A 94 12.14 -6.37 5.35
C GLY A 94 11.73 -4.92 5.04
N TYR A 95 12.10 -3.99 5.92
CA TYR A 95 11.64 -2.60 5.80
C TYR A 95 12.12 -1.93 4.49
N VAL A 96 13.37 -2.15 4.09
CA VAL A 96 13.93 -1.57 2.86
C VAL A 96 13.20 -2.10 1.62
N GLU A 97 12.98 -3.41 1.56
CA GLU A 97 12.25 -4.09 0.51
C GLU A 97 10.80 -3.60 0.45
N PHE A 98 10.17 -3.44 1.60
CA PHE A 98 8.79 -2.96 1.67
C PHE A 98 8.66 -1.50 1.24
N VAL A 99 9.58 -0.62 1.64
CA VAL A 99 9.62 0.77 1.15
C VAL A 99 9.85 0.81 -0.36
N TYR A 100 10.70 -0.07 -0.91
CA TYR A 100 10.88 -0.18 -2.35
C TYR A 100 9.57 -0.56 -3.06
N LEU A 101 8.79 -1.52 -2.52
CA LEU A 101 7.48 -1.87 -3.07
C LEU A 101 6.51 -0.69 -3.01
N MET A 102 6.42 0.02 -1.87
CA MET A 102 5.57 1.22 -1.75
C MET A 102 5.96 2.30 -2.76
N LEU A 103 7.25 2.53 -3.01
CA LEU A 103 7.74 3.53 -3.96
C LEU A 103 7.35 3.20 -5.41
N ASN A 104 7.30 1.93 -5.76
CA ASN A 104 7.16 1.48 -7.14
C ASN A 104 5.76 0.92 -7.47
N CYS A 105 4.86 0.80 -6.50
CA CYS A 105 3.44 0.53 -6.74
C CYS A 105 2.67 1.84 -6.91
N ASP A 106 1.54 1.78 -7.63
CA ASP A 106 0.68 2.95 -7.87
C ASP A 106 -0.31 3.14 -6.72
N ILE A 107 -0.93 2.08 -6.24
CA ILE A 107 -1.97 2.11 -5.20
C ILE A 107 -1.58 1.16 -4.08
N ILE A 108 -1.94 1.51 -2.85
CA ILE A 108 -1.74 0.66 -1.69
C ILE A 108 -3.10 0.29 -1.08
N LEU A 109 -3.40 -1.00 -1.02
CA LEU A 109 -4.59 -1.58 -0.39
C LEU A 109 -4.16 -2.25 0.91
N THR A 110 -4.55 -1.70 2.07
CA THR A 110 -3.97 -2.11 3.37
C THR A 110 -4.99 -2.11 4.51
N ASP A 111 -4.71 -2.88 5.57
CA ASP A 111 -5.38 -2.74 6.87
C ASP A 111 -4.44 -2.19 7.96
N SER A 112 -3.22 -1.81 7.60
CA SER A 112 -2.17 -1.35 8.54
C SER A 112 -2.29 0.15 8.86
N GLY A 113 -2.21 0.49 10.16
CA GLY A 113 -2.15 1.88 10.62
C GLY A 113 -0.85 2.59 10.22
N GLY A 114 0.31 1.92 10.32
CA GLY A 114 1.60 2.52 9.96
C GLY A 114 1.70 2.89 8.48
N ILE A 115 1.13 2.07 7.59
CA ILE A 115 1.13 2.36 6.16
C ILE A 115 0.30 3.60 5.82
N GLN A 116 -0.77 3.87 6.58
CA GLN A 116 -1.56 5.10 6.44
C GLN A 116 -0.74 6.37 6.74
N GLU A 117 0.36 6.25 7.50
CA GLU A 117 1.29 7.35 7.77
C GLU A 117 2.42 7.42 6.75
N GLU A 118 3.00 6.27 6.38
CA GLU A 118 4.20 6.19 5.55
C GLU A 118 3.92 6.38 4.06
N ALA A 119 2.85 5.77 3.54
CA ALA A 119 2.56 5.78 2.11
C ALA A 119 2.19 7.17 1.56
N PRO A 120 1.41 8.01 2.26
CA PRO A 120 1.18 9.40 1.83
C PRO A 120 2.44 10.23 1.72
N ALA A 121 3.45 10.00 2.58
CA ALA A 121 4.76 10.65 2.48
C ALA A 121 5.52 10.29 1.18
N LEU A 122 5.12 9.22 0.51
CA LEU A 122 5.66 8.78 -0.77
C LEU A 122 4.77 9.20 -1.96
N GLY A 123 3.69 9.95 -1.71
CA GLY A 123 2.72 10.35 -2.73
C GLY A 123 1.87 9.18 -3.25
N LYS A 124 1.57 8.20 -2.39
CA LYS A 124 0.81 7.01 -2.80
C LYS A 124 -0.60 7.05 -2.22
N PRO A 125 -1.65 6.93 -3.07
CA PRO A 125 -3.02 6.74 -2.63
C PRO A 125 -3.17 5.47 -1.79
N VAL A 126 -3.90 5.57 -0.67
CA VAL A 126 -4.10 4.46 0.26
C VAL A 126 -5.58 4.14 0.40
N LEU A 127 -5.94 2.90 0.11
CA LEU A 127 -7.26 2.33 0.36
C LEU A 127 -7.17 1.42 1.59
N VAL A 128 -7.97 1.74 2.62
CA VAL A 128 -7.91 1.06 3.91
C VAL A 128 -9.05 0.08 4.05
N MET A 129 -8.73 -1.20 4.16
CA MET A 129 -9.66 -2.33 4.31
C MET A 129 -10.17 -2.44 5.76
N ARG A 130 -10.72 -1.34 6.27
CA ARG A 130 -11.30 -1.22 7.61
C ARG A 130 -12.50 -0.28 7.58
N ASP A 131 -13.45 -0.50 8.49
CA ASP A 131 -14.61 0.38 8.64
C ASP A 131 -14.26 1.65 9.42
N THR A 132 -13.24 1.57 10.29
CA THR A 132 -12.73 2.68 11.10
C THR A 132 -11.21 2.73 11.06
N THR A 133 -10.64 3.89 11.38
CA THR A 133 -9.19 4.06 11.49
C THR A 133 -8.80 4.85 12.73
N GLU A 134 -7.63 4.57 13.28
CA GLU A 134 -6.97 5.39 14.31
C GLU A 134 -6.23 6.60 13.69
N ARG A 135 -6.42 6.84 12.40
CA ARG A 135 -5.75 7.90 11.62
C ARG A 135 -6.78 8.77 10.89
N PRO A 136 -7.72 9.43 11.62
CA PRO A 136 -8.77 10.26 11.00
C PRO A 136 -8.19 11.44 10.22
N GLU A 137 -6.99 11.91 10.59
CA GLU A 137 -6.31 13.02 9.93
C GLU A 137 -5.97 12.66 8.45
N ALA A 138 -5.58 11.44 8.18
CA ALA A 138 -5.28 10.98 6.82
C ALA A 138 -6.53 10.94 5.93
N VAL A 139 -7.68 10.54 6.51
CA VAL A 139 -8.97 10.56 5.83
C VAL A 139 -9.41 12.01 5.55
N SER A 140 -9.30 12.89 6.56
CA SER A 140 -9.65 14.31 6.43
C SER A 140 -8.76 15.05 5.44
N ALA A 141 -7.48 14.68 5.35
CA ALA A 141 -6.54 15.23 4.38
C ALA A 141 -6.75 14.68 2.95
N GLY A 142 -7.54 13.62 2.77
CA GLY A 142 -7.81 12.99 1.49
C GLY A 142 -6.69 12.08 0.96
N THR A 143 -5.71 11.72 1.80
CA THR A 143 -4.63 10.78 1.43
C THR A 143 -5.04 9.32 1.57
N VAL A 144 -6.13 9.06 2.31
CA VAL A 144 -6.64 7.74 2.66
C VAL A 144 -8.14 7.66 2.45
N ILE A 145 -8.63 6.56 1.90
CA ILE A 145 -10.07 6.24 1.81
C ILE A 145 -10.35 4.93 2.55
N LEU A 146 -11.36 4.92 3.43
CA LEU A 146 -11.84 3.71 4.10
C LEU A 146 -12.77 2.94 3.16
N VAL A 147 -12.38 1.73 2.77
CA VAL A 147 -13.16 0.86 1.88
C VAL A 147 -13.81 -0.31 2.62
N GLY A 148 -13.45 -0.54 3.89
CA GLY A 148 -13.98 -1.69 4.64
C GLY A 148 -13.56 -3.02 4.04
N THR A 149 -14.41 -4.03 4.21
CA THR A 149 -14.23 -5.36 3.60
C THR A 149 -15.32 -5.65 2.56
N ASP A 150 -16.02 -4.64 2.09
CA ASP A 150 -17.04 -4.76 1.06
C ASP A 150 -16.41 -4.94 -0.32
N VAL A 151 -16.84 -5.98 -1.04
CA VAL A 151 -16.24 -6.36 -2.33
C VAL A 151 -16.43 -5.27 -3.39
N GLU A 152 -17.66 -4.77 -3.53
CA GLU A 152 -17.96 -3.78 -4.55
C GLU A 152 -17.23 -2.47 -4.30
N LYS A 153 -17.15 -2.06 -3.03
CA LYS A 153 -16.46 -0.84 -2.64
C LYS A 153 -14.95 -0.94 -2.86
N ILE A 154 -14.32 -2.07 -2.50
CA ILE A 154 -12.89 -2.29 -2.77
C ILE A 154 -12.63 -2.26 -4.27
N VAL A 155 -13.41 -3.03 -5.05
CA VAL A 155 -13.22 -3.14 -6.51
C VAL A 155 -13.43 -1.80 -7.20
N SER A 156 -14.51 -1.09 -6.89
CA SER A 156 -14.80 0.22 -7.50
C SER A 156 -13.74 1.27 -7.13
N SER A 157 -13.29 1.31 -5.86
CA SER A 157 -12.28 2.28 -5.43
C SER A 157 -10.91 2.04 -6.06
N VAL A 158 -10.49 0.77 -6.19
CA VAL A 158 -9.23 0.45 -6.87
C VAL A 158 -9.32 0.78 -8.37
N ASN A 159 -10.40 0.39 -9.04
CA ASN A 159 -10.61 0.70 -10.47
C ASN A 159 -10.69 2.21 -10.71
N GLU A 160 -11.34 2.98 -9.83
CA GLU A 160 -11.36 4.43 -9.90
C GLU A 160 -9.94 5.02 -9.92
N LEU A 161 -9.09 4.61 -8.98
CA LEU A 161 -7.71 5.10 -8.91
C LEU A 161 -6.81 4.57 -10.05
N LEU A 162 -7.13 3.41 -10.63
CA LEU A 162 -6.39 2.88 -11.77
C LEU A 162 -6.67 3.65 -13.06
N TYR A 163 -7.90 4.14 -13.26
CA TYR A 163 -8.36 4.65 -14.54
C TYR A 163 -8.77 6.12 -14.54
N ASN A 164 -8.98 6.74 -13.38
CA ASN A 164 -9.27 8.16 -13.24
C ASN A 164 -8.04 8.90 -12.70
N GLU A 165 -7.27 9.49 -13.62
CA GLU A 165 -6.03 10.22 -13.30
C GLU A 165 -6.30 11.39 -12.34
N HIS A 166 -7.42 12.08 -12.49
CA HIS A 166 -7.80 13.20 -11.62
C HIS A 166 -7.98 12.76 -10.16
N GLU A 167 -8.70 11.67 -9.90
CA GLU A 167 -8.87 11.16 -8.52
C GLU A 167 -7.56 10.56 -7.97
N TYR A 168 -6.74 9.95 -8.82
CA TYR A 168 -5.40 9.50 -8.44
C TYR A 168 -4.51 10.68 -8.01
N GLU A 169 -4.41 11.73 -8.84
CA GLU A 169 -3.61 12.92 -8.55
C GLU A 169 -4.10 13.65 -7.31
N LYS A 170 -5.40 13.80 -7.15
CA LYS A 170 -6.02 14.41 -5.96
C LYS A 170 -5.58 13.73 -4.66
N MET A 171 -5.49 12.42 -4.63
CA MET A 171 -5.01 11.68 -3.46
C MET A 171 -3.49 11.71 -3.32
N SER A 172 -2.74 11.52 -4.42
CA SER A 172 -1.27 11.44 -4.40
C SER A 172 -0.60 12.77 -4.08
N LEU A 173 -1.24 13.89 -4.42
CA LEU A 173 -0.78 15.25 -4.17
C LEU A 173 -1.38 15.87 -2.90
N ALA A 174 -2.30 15.19 -2.23
CA ALA A 174 -2.90 15.66 -0.99
C ALA A 174 -1.84 15.89 0.09
N HIS A 175 -2.06 16.93 0.91
CA HIS A 175 -1.12 17.27 1.98
C HIS A 175 -1.00 16.13 2.99
N ASN A 176 0.23 15.64 3.22
CA ASN A 176 0.47 14.61 4.23
C ASN A 176 0.35 15.21 5.66
N PRO A 177 -0.65 14.82 6.46
CA PRO A 177 -0.87 15.37 7.79
C PRO A 177 0.21 14.97 8.82
N TYR A 178 1.03 13.95 8.50
CA TYR A 178 2.07 13.45 9.41
C TYR A 178 3.42 14.13 9.22
N GLY A 179 3.48 15.18 8.37
CA GLY A 179 4.65 16.03 8.21
C GLY A 179 5.63 15.59 7.13
N ASP A 180 6.75 16.29 7.11
CA ASP A 180 7.78 16.25 6.07
C ASP A 180 9.07 15.54 6.50
N GLY A 181 9.10 14.92 7.68
CA GLY A 181 10.28 14.27 8.26
C GLY A 181 11.25 15.24 8.99
N ASN A 182 10.94 16.53 9.05
CA ASN A 182 11.79 17.56 9.66
C ASN A 182 11.44 17.88 11.12
N SER A 183 10.65 17.03 11.80
CA SER A 183 10.18 17.28 13.18
C SER A 183 11.33 17.47 14.16
N VAL A 184 12.40 16.71 14.05
CA VAL A 184 13.58 16.83 14.94
C VAL A 184 14.23 18.20 14.81
N SER A 185 14.47 18.69 13.59
CA SER A 185 15.03 20.02 13.35
C SER A 185 14.13 21.12 13.91
N LYS A 186 12.81 21.03 13.67
CA LYS A 186 11.83 21.97 14.22
C LYS A 186 11.82 22.00 15.74
N ILE A 187 11.87 20.83 16.40
CA ILE A 187 11.94 20.73 17.86
C ILE A 187 13.24 21.36 18.38
N ILE A 188 14.38 21.05 17.76
CA ILE A 188 15.67 21.63 18.16
C ILE A 188 15.66 23.15 18.04
N SER A 189 15.20 23.71 16.91
CA SER A 189 15.09 25.17 16.72
C SER A 189 14.22 25.85 17.80
N ILE A 190 13.08 25.22 18.16
CA ILE A 190 12.23 25.73 19.24
C ILE A 190 12.97 25.72 20.59
N LEU A 191 13.65 24.62 20.91
CA LEU A 191 14.37 24.47 22.18
C LEU A 191 15.56 25.43 22.29
N LEU A 192 16.20 25.77 21.17
CA LEU A 192 17.32 26.72 21.11
C LEU A 192 16.87 28.18 21.00
N GLY A 193 15.57 28.45 20.84
CA GLY A 193 15.03 29.80 20.68
C GLY A 193 15.39 30.45 19.34
N GLU A 194 15.60 29.63 18.29
CA GLU A 194 16.01 30.08 16.95
C GLU A 194 14.80 30.33 16.01
N MET A 195 13.56 30.39 16.54
CA MET A 195 12.34 30.72 15.79
C MET A 195 11.78 32.07 16.19
#